data_f33d94aa6148de3b22b0032025a10869
#
_entry.id   f33d94aa6148de3b22b0032025a10869
#
_cell.length_a   1.000
_cell.length_b   1.000
_cell.length_c   1.000
_cell.angle_alpha   90.00
_cell.angle_beta   90.00
_cell.angle_gamma   90.00
#
_symmetry.space_group_name_H-M   'P 1'
#
loop_
_entity.id
_entity.type
_entity.pdbx_description
1 polymer ?
#
loop_
_entity_poly.entity_id
_entity_poly.type
_entity_poly.pdbx_seq_one_letter_code
_entity_poly.pdbx_strand_id
1 'polypeptide(L)'
;FENRQLHKDGSWRHMQWRIQYYHDDQNDSPGFLSIARDITDRKSLEDRLRQAQKLEAVGQLTGGIAHDFNNLLAVMIGNAELLEEKVAGDGEAERYLAAISKSAERAASLTDRLLAFSRQQALLLVRADIAELIGGLEDMLRRTLGETIELTIEAEKGLWPGLIDPHQFENAMINLAINARDAMPKGGTLVFSSCNFSADDDLAPLPEDIAPGDYIGISVRDSGVGMTPEVQQRVFEPFFTTKGVGEGSGLGLSMAYGFAKQLKGHVEIDSAVGEGTTITLYLPRAPEE
;
A
#
# COMPACT_ATOMS: atom_id res chain seq x y z
N PHE A 1 11.81 4.39 34.30
CA PHE A 1 11.09 3.31 33.63
C PHE A 1 10.04 3.87 32.69
N GLU A 2 9.59 3.08 31.72
CA GLU A 2 8.55 3.43 30.76
C GLU A 2 7.39 2.45 30.93
N ASN A 3 6.14 2.95 30.82
CA ASN A 3 4.94 2.11 30.81
C ASN A 3 3.86 2.72 29.89
N ARG A 4 2.78 1.95 29.65
CA ARG A 4 1.59 2.47 28.97
C ARG A 4 0.54 2.79 30.01
N GLN A 5 -0.13 3.91 29.83
CA GLN A 5 -1.23 4.34 30.70
C GLN A 5 -2.46 4.70 29.87
N LEU A 6 -3.63 4.34 30.37
CA LEU A 6 -4.88 4.74 29.77
C LEU A 6 -5.19 6.18 30.18
N HIS A 7 -5.31 7.06 29.21
CA HIS A 7 -5.73 8.45 29.41
C HIS A 7 -7.25 8.53 29.60
N LYS A 8 -7.75 9.60 30.21
CA LYS A 8 -9.18 9.82 30.47
C LYS A 8 -10.06 9.91 29.22
N ASP A 9 -9.47 10.18 28.05
CA ASP A 9 -10.13 10.21 26.74
C ASP A 9 -10.23 8.80 26.11
N GLY A 10 -9.77 7.74 26.80
CA GLY A 10 -9.77 6.36 26.32
C GLY A 10 -8.52 5.99 25.52
N SER A 11 -7.61 6.92 25.22
CA SER A 11 -6.38 6.65 24.50
C SER A 11 -5.28 6.05 25.37
N TRP A 12 -4.44 5.20 24.80
CA TRP A 12 -3.24 4.70 25.47
C TRP A 12 -2.06 5.60 25.19
N ARG A 13 -1.38 6.07 26.26
CA ARG A 13 -0.19 6.91 26.19
C ARG A 13 1.03 6.19 26.71
N HIS A 14 2.17 6.41 26.09
CA HIS A 14 3.46 5.96 26.57
C HIS A 14 4.04 7.00 27.50
N MET A 15 4.25 6.62 28.76
CA MET A 15 4.75 7.51 29.81
C MET A 15 6.15 7.10 30.22
N GLN A 16 7.07 8.05 30.27
CA GLN A 16 8.39 7.88 30.85
C GLN A 16 8.41 8.52 32.24
N TRP A 17 8.81 7.73 33.22
CA TRP A 17 8.84 8.13 34.61
C TRP A 17 10.27 8.26 35.10
N ARG A 18 10.57 9.34 35.79
CA ARG A 18 11.76 9.52 36.58
C ARG A 18 11.33 9.70 38.04
N ILE A 19 11.78 8.82 38.92
CA ILE A 19 11.47 8.88 40.33
C ILE A 19 12.79 9.17 41.07
N GLN A 20 12.77 10.17 41.91
CA GLN A 20 13.89 10.56 42.76
C GLN A 20 13.42 10.51 44.21
N TYR A 21 14.16 9.83 45.02
CA TYR A 21 13.98 9.81 46.44
C TYR A 21 14.64 11.06 47.04
N TYR A 22 13.98 11.73 48.01
CA TYR A 22 14.56 12.77 48.81
C TYR A 22 14.13 12.62 50.28
N HIS A 23 14.93 13.12 51.18
CA HIS A 23 14.62 13.24 52.59
C HIS A 23 14.30 14.67 52.90
N ASP A 24 13.17 14.93 53.57
CA ASP A 24 12.81 16.27 54.03
C ASP A 24 13.39 16.47 55.42
N ASP A 25 14.48 17.22 55.49
CA ASP A 25 15.20 17.48 56.74
C ASP A 25 14.38 18.29 57.75
N GLN A 26 13.30 18.97 57.31
CA GLN A 26 12.44 19.78 58.20
C GLN A 26 11.38 18.91 58.89
N ASN A 27 10.91 17.85 58.26
CA ASN A 27 9.84 17.02 58.79
C ASN A 27 10.31 15.58 59.11
N ASP A 28 11.60 15.29 58.96
CA ASP A 28 12.23 13.97 59.14
C ASP A 28 11.44 12.84 58.41
N SER A 29 10.95 13.14 57.20
CA SER A 29 10.11 12.25 56.44
C SER A 29 10.70 11.94 55.08
N PRO A 30 10.64 10.64 54.60
CA PRO A 30 11.01 10.28 53.26
C PRO A 30 9.97 10.77 52.27
N GLY A 31 10.42 11.31 51.13
CA GLY A 31 9.57 11.73 50.04
C GLY A 31 10.05 11.22 48.68
N PHE A 32 9.15 11.20 47.72
CA PHE A 32 9.44 10.87 46.34
C PHE A 32 9.03 12.02 45.42
N LEU A 33 9.97 12.45 44.62
CA LEU A 33 9.67 13.32 43.48
C LEU A 33 9.54 12.48 42.24
N SER A 34 8.39 12.47 41.61
CA SER A 34 8.16 11.78 40.36
C SER A 34 7.83 12.76 39.24
N ILE A 35 8.56 12.63 38.14
CA ILE A 35 8.33 13.40 36.92
C ILE A 35 7.84 12.39 35.87
N ALA A 36 6.65 12.64 35.32
CA ALA A 36 6.08 11.90 34.21
C ALA A 36 6.20 12.72 32.93
N ARG A 37 6.71 12.10 31.88
CA ARG A 37 6.77 12.69 30.54
C ARG A 37 5.99 11.84 29.59
N ASP A 38 5.06 12.43 28.85
CA ASP A 38 4.40 11.76 27.72
C ASP A 38 5.41 11.65 26.57
N ILE A 39 5.66 10.43 26.14
CA ILE A 39 6.58 10.10 25.05
C ILE A 39 5.86 9.40 23.90
N THR A 40 4.54 9.49 23.83
CA THR A 40 3.72 8.83 22.81
C THR A 40 4.13 9.23 21.41
N ASP A 41 4.22 10.55 21.15
CA ASP A 41 4.64 11.06 19.84
C ASP A 41 6.07 10.62 19.48
N ARG A 42 6.98 10.67 20.45
CA ARG A 42 8.37 10.22 20.24
C ARG A 42 8.42 8.74 19.85
N LYS A 43 7.68 7.87 20.55
CA LYS A 43 7.60 6.44 20.23
C LYS A 43 6.98 6.19 18.86
N SER A 44 5.91 6.90 18.54
CA SER A 44 5.27 6.85 17.22
C SER A 44 6.25 7.22 16.10
N LEU A 45 7.02 8.30 16.27
CA LEU A 45 8.05 8.73 15.33
C LEU A 45 9.21 7.73 15.22
N GLU A 46 9.69 7.18 16.34
CA GLU A 46 10.73 6.15 16.37
C GLU A 46 10.28 4.87 15.62
N ASP A 47 9.03 4.43 15.83
CA ASP A 47 8.46 3.27 15.15
C ASP A 47 8.28 3.53 13.63
N ARG A 48 7.80 4.71 13.24
CA ARG A 48 7.71 5.13 11.84
C ARG A 48 9.07 5.18 11.17
N LEU A 49 10.08 5.75 11.84
CA LEU A 49 11.45 5.79 11.33
C LEU A 49 12.03 4.39 11.16
N ARG A 50 11.83 3.52 12.14
CA ARG A 50 12.27 2.13 12.09
C ARG A 50 11.62 1.36 10.95
N GLN A 51 10.32 1.59 10.72
CA GLN A 51 9.60 0.98 9.62
C GLN A 51 10.09 1.49 8.26
N ALA A 52 10.32 2.81 8.13
CA ALA A 52 10.89 3.40 6.92
C ALA A 52 12.29 2.86 6.61
N GLN A 53 13.18 2.77 7.62
CA GLN A 53 14.52 2.19 7.46
C GLN A 53 14.48 0.70 7.09
N LYS A 54 13.53 -0.06 7.66
CA LYS A 54 13.34 -1.47 7.29
C LYS A 54 12.88 -1.61 5.84
N LEU A 55 11.98 -0.73 5.38
CA LEU A 55 11.52 -0.68 4.00
C LEU A 55 12.64 -0.31 3.04
N GLU A 56 13.44 0.69 3.38
CA GLU A 56 14.59 1.13 2.58
C GLU A 56 15.64 0.02 2.44
N ALA A 57 16.00 -0.66 3.55
CA ALA A 57 16.96 -1.77 3.52
C ALA A 57 16.45 -2.96 2.70
N VAL A 58 15.15 -3.31 2.83
CA VAL A 58 14.52 -4.34 2.00
C VAL A 58 14.50 -3.91 0.54
N GLY A 59 14.19 -2.64 0.27
CA GLY A 59 14.22 -2.10 -1.08
C GLY A 59 15.59 -2.24 -1.74
N GLN A 60 16.66 -1.77 -1.12
CA GLN A 60 18.03 -1.83 -1.68
C GLN A 60 18.49 -3.28 -1.94
N LEU A 61 18.26 -4.21 -0.99
CA LEU A 61 18.62 -5.62 -1.15
C LEU A 61 17.81 -6.28 -2.26
N THR A 62 16.51 -5.99 -2.33
CA THR A 62 15.60 -6.59 -3.30
C THR A 62 15.92 -6.15 -4.72
N GLY A 63 16.39 -4.90 -4.92
CA GLY A 63 16.74 -4.36 -6.24
C GLY A 63 17.90 -5.10 -6.91
N GLY A 64 18.97 -5.36 -6.16
CA GLY A 64 20.12 -6.12 -6.66
C GLY A 64 19.77 -7.57 -6.97
N ILE A 65 19.08 -8.22 -6.05
CA ILE A 65 18.68 -9.63 -6.18
C ILE A 65 17.70 -9.80 -7.37
N ALA A 66 16.69 -8.93 -7.48
CA ALA A 66 15.70 -9.04 -8.54
C ALA A 66 16.29 -8.83 -9.95
N HIS A 67 17.29 -7.93 -10.11
CA HIS A 67 18.02 -7.77 -11.35
C HIS A 67 18.72 -9.09 -11.75
N ASP A 68 19.38 -9.75 -10.82
CA ASP A 68 20.08 -11.01 -11.10
C ASP A 68 19.11 -12.15 -11.42
N PHE A 69 17.96 -12.20 -10.72
CA PHE A 69 16.88 -13.15 -11.05
C PHE A 69 16.32 -12.92 -12.45
N ASN A 70 16.08 -11.68 -12.85
CA ASN A 70 15.58 -11.37 -14.19
C ASN A 70 16.55 -11.81 -15.29
N ASN A 71 17.86 -11.67 -15.05
CA ASN A 71 18.86 -12.17 -15.99
C ASN A 71 18.82 -13.71 -16.12
N LEU A 72 18.66 -14.44 -15.02
CA LEU A 72 18.51 -15.89 -15.05
C LEU A 72 17.22 -16.32 -15.75
N LEU A 73 16.12 -15.65 -15.48
CA LEU A 73 14.82 -15.93 -16.09
C LEU A 73 14.80 -15.63 -17.59
N ALA A 74 15.45 -14.56 -18.04
CA ALA A 74 15.61 -14.26 -19.47
C ALA A 74 16.35 -15.39 -20.22
N VAL A 75 17.41 -15.94 -19.60
CA VAL A 75 18.12 -17.11 -20.15
C VAL A 75 17.23 -18.36 -20.17
N MET A 76 16.42 -18.61 -19.13
CA MET A 76 15.50 -19.76 -19.09
C MET A 76 14.41 -19.65 -20.15
N ILE A 77 13.78 -18.48 -20.29
CA ILE A 77 12.73 -18.21 -21.30
C ILE A 77 13.31 -18.35 -22.70
N GLY A 78 14.45 -17.72 -23.00
CA GLY A 78 15.08 -17.81 -24.31
C GLY A 78 15.49 -19.23 -24.68
N ASN A 79 15.95 -20.07 -23.74
CA ASN A 79 16.22 -21.47 -24.03
C ASN A 79 14.95 -22.30 -24.22
N ALA A 80 13.88 -21.98 -23.52
CA ALA A 80 12.57 -22.61 -23.70
C ALA A 80 12.01 -22.32 -25.11
N GLU A 81 12.06 -21.06 -25.57
CA GLU A 81 11.68 -20.65 -26.93
C GLU A 81 12.49 -21.41 -28.02
N LEU A 82 13.82 -21.53 -27.82
CA LEU A 82 14.65 -22.29 -28.76
C LEU A 82 14.37 -23.81 -28.79
N LEU A 83 13.81 -24.34 -27.70
CA LEU A 83 13.41 -25.75 -27.62
C LEU A 83 12.04 -26.01 -28.26
N GLU A 84 11.16 -25.00 -28.38
CA GLU A 84 9.81 -25.19 -28.97
C GLU A 84 9.86 -25.81 -30.35
N GLU A 85 10.74 -25.31 -31.23
CA GLU A 85 10.92 -25.87 -32.59
C GLU A 85 11.47 -27.29 -32.59
N LYS A 86 12.28 -27.68 -31.59
CA LYS A 86 12.95 -28.96 -31.51
C LYS A 86 12.07 -30.07 -30.96
N VAL A 87 11.08 -29.71 -30.13
CA VAL A 87 10.17 -30.71 -29.52
C VAL A 87 8.82 -30.74 -30.24
N ALA A 88 8.65 -29.97 -31.31
CA ALA A 88 7.43 -29.96 -32.12
C ALA A 88 7.07 -31.34 -32.62
N GLY A 89 5.85 -31.81 -32.27
CA GLY A 89 5.37 -33.14 -32.58
C GLY A 89 5.55 -34.18 -31.47
N ASP A 90 6.26 -33.86 -30.40
CA ASP A 90 6.28 -34.66 -29.17
C ASP A 90 5.36 -34.00 -28.11
N GLY A 91 4.11 -34.44 -28.10
CA GLY A 91 3.09 -33.82 -27.23
C GLY A 91 3.36 -33.94 -25.73
N GLU A 92 4.23 -34.82 -25.27
CA GLU A 92 4.66 -34.90 -23.88
C GLU A 92 5.75 -33.87 -23.59
N ALA A 93 6.74 -33.75 -24.48
CA ALA A 93 7.79 -32.74 -24.37
C ALA A 93 7.24 -31.31 -24.49
N GLU A 94 6.29 -31.06 -25.41
CA GLU A 94 5.59 -29.80 -25.56
C GLU A 94 4.86 -29.36 -24.24
N ARG A 95 4.19 -30.33 -23.59
CA ARG A 95 3.52 -30.07 -22.31
C ARG A 95 4.49 -29.69 -21.19
N TYR A 96 5.62 -30.37 -21.09
CA TYR A 96 6.64 -30.05 -20.10
C TYR A 96 7.28 -28.69 -20.39
N LEU A 97 7.56 -28.41 -21.65
CA LEU A 97 8.13 -27.11 -22.05
C LEU A 97 7.18 -25.95 -21.76
N ALA A 98 5.89 -26.07 -22.08
CA ALA A 98 4.88 -25.09 -21.76
C ALA A 98 4.75 -24.82 -20.24
N ALA A 99 4.88 -25.91 -19.43
CA ALA A 99 4.86 -25.76 -17.96
C ALA A 99 6.09 -25.01 -17.43
N ILE A 100 7.28 -25.26 -18.03
CA ILE A 100 8.52 -24.56 -17.69
C ILE A 100 8.42 -23.09 -18.07
N SER A 101 8.04 -22.77 -19.31
CA SER A 101 7.86 -21.40 -19.82
C SER A 101 6.89 -20.61 -18.94
N LYS A 102 5.73 -21.17 -18.67
CA LYS A 102 4.73 -20.55 -17.78
C LYS A 102 5.25 -20.30 -16.36
N SER A 103 6.10 -21.20 -15.85
CA SER A 103 6.70 -21.02 -14.51
C SER A 103 7.76 -19.92 -14.51
N ALA A 104 8.58 -19.85 -15.58
CA ALA A 104 9.59 -18.80 -15.76
C ALA A 104 8.94 -17.41 -15.92
N GLU A 105 7.88 -17.30 -16.72
CA GLU A 105 7.10 -16.06 -16.88
C GLU A 105 6.46 -15.59 -15.55
N ARG A 106 5.92 -16.52 -14.77
CA ARG A 106 5.39 -16.20 -13.43
C ARG A 106 6.48 -15.70 -12.50
N ALA A 107 7.67 -16.31 -12.54
CA ALA A 107 8.80 -15.89 -11.74
C ALA A 107 9.31 -14.49 -12.17
N ALA A 108 9.36 -14.22 -13.49
CA ALA A 108 9.70 -12.89 -14.02
C ALA A 108 8.69 -11.82 -13.55
N SER A 109 7.39 -12.09 -13.66
CA SER A 109 6.36 -11.18 -13.15
C SER A 109 6.48 -10.91 -11.64
N LEU A 110 6.85 -11.93 -10.83
CA LEU A 110 7.10 -11.75 -9.40
C LEU A 110 8.33 -10.86 -9.15
N THR A 111 9.39 -11.08 -9.93
CA THR A 111 10.64 -10.32 -9.83
C THR A 111 10.44 -8.86 -10.23
N ASP A 112 9.64 -8.60 -11.26
CA ASP A 112 9.29 -7.23 -11.68
C ASP A 112 8.49 -6.49 -10.61
N ARG A 113 7.57 -7.18 -9.93
CA ARG A 113 6.86 -6.62 -8.77
C ARG A 113 7.80 -6.34 -7.58
N LEU A 114 8.79 -7.19 -7.35
CA LEU A 114 9.84 -6.96 -6.36
C LEU A 114 10.71 -5.77 -6.73
N LEU A 115 11.07 -5.62 -8.00
CA LEU A 115 11.82 -4.46 -8.52
C LEU A 115 11.02 -3.15 -8.41
N ALA A 116 9.74 -3.18 -8.73
CA ALA A 116 8.86 -2.02 -8.57
C ALA A 116 8.78 -1.56 -7.09
N PHE A 117 8.82 -2.51 -6.15
CA PHE A 117 8.91 -2.21 -4.72
C PHE A 117 10.29 -1.68 -4.31
N SER A 118 11.37 -2.23 -4.88
CA SER A 118 12.76 -1.92 -4.53
C SER A 118 13.26 -0.59 -5.09
N ARG A 119 12.81 -0.22 -6.28
CA ARG A 119 13.24 1.02 -6.92
C ARG A 119 12.53 2.20 -6.26
N GLN A 120 13.25 2.93 -5.42
CA GLN A 120 13.04 4.37 -5.28
C GLN A 120 13.38 5.04 -6.63
N GLN A 121 12.61 4.75 -7.69
CA GLN A 121 12.71 5.57 -8.89
C GLN A 121 12.34 6.99 -8.47
N ALA A 122 13.22 7.95 -8.79
CA ALA A 122 12.88 9.34 -8.68
C ALA A 122 11.55 9.52 -9.44
N LEU A 123 10.48 9.91 -8.72
CA LEU A 123 9.16 10.11 -9.31
C LEU A 123 9.29 11.17 -10.42
N LEU A 124 8.82 10.84 -11.59
CA LEU A 124 8.65 11.83 -12.66
C LEU A 124 7.33 12.55 -12.45
N LEU A 125 7.35 13.53 -11.52
CA LEU A 125 6.16 14.26 -11.16
C LEU A 125 5.75 15.19 -12.29
N VAL A 126 4.53 15.01 -12.78
CA VAL A 126 3.90 15.87 -13.76
C VAL A 126 2.51 16.29 -13.26
N ARG A 127 2.05 17.45 -13.73
CA ARG A 127 0.67 17.88 -13.53
C ARG A 127 -0.23 17.02 -14.41
N ALA A 128 -1.10 16.22 -13.81
CA ALA A 128 -1.92 15.24 -14.50
C ALA A 128 -3.40 15.39 -14.16
N ASP A 129 -4.26 15.13 -15.14
CA ASP A 129 -5.71 14.98 -14.95
C ASP A 129 -5.97 13.55 -14.47
N ILE A 130 -6.39 13.42 -13.22
CA ILE A 130 -6.67 12.14 -12.58
C ILE A 130 -7.86 11.43 -13.20
N ALA A 131 -8.89 12.18 -13.62
CA ALA A 131 -10.07 11.60 -14.25
C ALA A 131 -9.72 11.00 -15.62
N GLU A 132 -8.90 11.68 -16.40
CA GLU A 132 -8.40 11.19 -17.70
C GLU A 132 -7.56 9.93 -17.51
N LEU A 133 -6.65 9.91 -16.53
CA LEU A 133 -5.82 8.74 -16.24
C LEU A 133 -6.65 7.51 -15.82
N ILE A 134 -7.62 7.68 -14.91
CA ILE A 134 -8.49 6.57 -14.49
C ILE A 134 -9.34 6.10 -15.68
N GLY A 135 -9.89 7.04 -16.48
CA GLY A 135 -10.65 6.71 -17.69
C GLY A 135 -9.83 5.94 -18.72
N GLY A 136 -8.54 6.31 -18.89
CA GLY A 136 -7.61 5.59 -19.77
C GLY A 136 -7.32 4.14 -19.34
N LEU A 137 -7.52 3.82 -18.06
CA LEU A 137 -7.33 2.48 -17.52
C LEU A 137 -8.57 1.58 -17.65
N GLU A 138 -9.74 2.11 -18.01
CA GLU A 138 -11.00 1.37 -17.96
C GLU A 138 -10.97 0.03 -18.71
N ASP A 139 -10.49 0.02 -19.94
CA ASP A 139 -10.41 -1.19 -20.76
C ASP A 139 -9.47 -2.26 -20.16
N MET A 140 -8.36 -1.81 -19.57
CA MET A 140 -7.41 -2.70 -18.90
C MET A 140 -8.01 -3.26 -17.61
N LEU A 141 -8.67 -2.42 -16.82
CA LEU A 141 -9.34 -2.80 -15.59
C LEU A 141 -10.44 -3.81 -15.87
N ARG A 142 -11.29 -3.58 -16.88
CA ARG A 142 -12.35 -4.54 -17.27
C ARG A 142 -11.78 -5.90 -17.67
N ARG A 143 -10.69 -5.94 -18.42
CA ARG A 143 -10.01 -7.21 -18.78
C ARG A 143 -9.41 -7.92 -17.57
N THR A 144 -8.84 -7.16 -16.62
CA THR A 144 -8.21 -7.72 -15.41
C THR A 144 -9.24 -8.27 -14.42
N LEU A 145 -10.40 -7.63 -14.31
CA LEU A 145 -11.49 -8.01 -13.40
C LEU A 145 -12.30 -9.20 -13.93
N GLY A 146 -12.41 -9.34 -15.25
CA GLY A 146 -13.24 -10.36 -15.89
C GLY A 146 -14.72 -9.99 -15.90
N GLU A 147 -15.56 -10.89 -16.41
CA GLU A 147 -16.98 -10.66 -16.65
C GLU A 147 -17.85 -10.70 -15.36
N THR A 148 -17.33 -11.23 -14.27
CA THR A 148 -18.09 -11.45 -13.03
C THR A 148 -18.10 -10.23 -12.10
N ILE A 149 -17.28 -9.23 -12.38
CA ILE A 149 -17.19 -8.01 -11.57
C ILE A 149 -17.64 -6.80 -12.39
N GLU A 150 -18.65 -6.11 -11.87
CA GLU A 150 -19.13 -4.87 -12.47
C GLU A 150 -18.22 -3.70 -12.06
N LEU A 151 -17.61 -3.04 -13.06
CA LEU A 151 -16.76 -1.87 -12.86
C LEU A 151 -17.55 -0.59 -13.12
N THR A 152 -17.51 0.33 -12.14
CA THR A 152 -18.04 1.70 -12.25
C THR A 152 -16.90 2.70 -11.98
N ILE A 153 -16.82 3.75 -12.80
CA ILE A 153 -15.87 4.85 -12.64
C ILE A 153 -16.66 6.15 -12.53
N GLU A 154 -16.48 6.86 -11.43
CA GLU A 154 -17.18 8.11 -11.10
C GLU A 154 -16.14 9.19 -10.80
N ALA A 155 -16.17 10.30 -11.53
CA ALA A 155 -15.31 11.44 -11.28
C ALA A 155 -16.17 12.68 -11.00
N GLU A 156 -15.80 13.43 -9.99
CA GLU A 156 -16.41 14.72 -9.69
C GLU A 156 -16.14 15.72 -10.83
N LYS A 157 -17.12 16.54 -11.16
CA LYS A 157 -16.93 17.61 -12.16
C LYS A 157 -16.02 18.70 -11.60
N GLY A 158 -14.99 19.05 -12.36
CA GLY A 158 -14.03 20.07 -11.94
C GLY A 158 -12.98 19.52 -10.95
N LEU A 159 -12.65 18.24 -11.07
CA LEU A 159 -11.57 17.62 -10.31
C LEU A 159 -10.27 18.38 -10.52
N TRP A 160 -9.54 18.64 -9.43
CA TRP A 160 -8.25 19.30 -9.47
C TRP A 160 -7.20 18.40 -10.14
N PRO A 161 -6.18 18.99 -10.81
CA PRO A 161 -5.06 18.21 -11.29
C PRO A 161 -4.16 17.79 -10.10
N GLY A 162 -3.64 16.57 -10.18
CA GLY A 162 -2.65 16.05 -9.25
C GLY A 162 -1.21 16.27 -9.73
N LEU A 163 -0.27 16.40 -8.79
CA LEU A 163 1.17 16.37 -9.09
C LEU A 163 1.68 14.94 -8.83
N ILE A 164 1.68 14.12 -9.86
CA ILE A 164 1.92 12.67 -9.72
C ILE A 164 2.81 12.13 -10.83
N ASP A 165 3.33 10.92 -10.63
CA ASP A 165 3.90 10.09 -11.69
C ASP A 165 2.80 9.21 -12.29
N PRO A 166 2.40 9.39 -13.57
CA PRO A 166 1.30 8.65 -14.18
C PRO A 166 1.49 7.12 -14.15
N HIS A 167 2.71 6.64 -14.41
CA HIS A 167 2.98 5.20 -14.44
C HIS A 167 2.88 4.57 -13.06
N GLN A 168 3.35 5.26 -12.02
CA GLN A 168 3.21 4.78 -10.64
C GLN A 168 1.74 4.82 -10.19
N PHE A 169 1.00 5.83 -10.62
CA PHE A 169 -0.42 5.94 -10.39
C PHE A 169 -1.20 4.78 -11.03
N GLU A 170 -0.96 4.52 -12.32
CA GLU A 170 -1.57 3.39 -13.04
C GLU A 170 -1.30 2.06 -12.33
N ASN A 171 -0.04 1.82 -11.94
CA ASN A 171 0.34 0.62 -11.19
C ASN A 171 -0.39 0.51 -9.84
N ALA A 172 -0.55 1.62 -9.11
CA ALA A 172 -1.30 1.63 -7.86
C ALA A 172 -2.77 1.27 -8.08
N MET A 173 -3.43 1.85 -9.09
CA MET A 173 -4.84 1.56 -9.43
C MET A 173 -5.03 0.10 -9.84
N ILE A 174 -4.14 -0.46 -10.67
CA ILE A 174 -4.19 -1.85 -11.07
C ILE A 174 -4.01 -2.79 -9.86
N ASN A 175 -3.09 -2.47 -8.96
CA ASN A 175 -2.88 -3.27 -7.74
C ASN A 175 -4.11 -3.27 -6.83
N LEU A 176 -4.78 -2.12 -6.66
CA LEU A 176 -6.03 -2.02 -5.93
C LEU A 176 -7.13 -2.85 -6.58
N ALA A 177 -7.26 -2.78 -7.91
CA ALA A 177 -8.25 -3.57 -8.66
C ALA A 177 -8.00 -5.08 -8.55
N ILE A 178 -6.76 -5.54 -8.63
CA ILE A 178 -6.40 -6.96 -8.46
C ILE A 178 -6.75 -7.44 -7.05
N ASN A 179 -6.46 -6.63 -6.02
CA ASN A 179 -6.80 -6.99 -4.64
C ASN A 179 -8.32 -7.08 -4.44
N ALA A 180 -9.07 -6.13 -4.99
CA ALA A 180 -10.53 -6.13 -4.97
C ALA A 180 -11.10 -7.37 -5.68
N ARG A 181 -10.60 -7.71 -6.88
CA ARG A 181 -11.00 -8.94 -7.60
C ARG A 181 -10.79 -10.18 -6.75
N ASP A 182 -9.62 -10.28 -6.14
CA ASP A 182 -9.26 -11.45 -5.34
C ASP A 182 -10.11 -11.55 -4.05
N ALA A 183 -10.64 -10.42 -3.55
CA ALA A 183 -11.59 -10.36 -2.45
C ALA A 183 -13.03 -10.71 -2.88
N MET A 184 -13.32 -10.79 -4.20
CA MET A 184 -14.63 -11.06 -4.78
C MET A 184 -14.66 -12.36 -5.61
N PRO A 185 -14.36 -13.54 -5.05
CA PRO A 185 -14.24 -14.79 -5.80
C PRO A 185 -15.56 -15.24 -6.45
N LYS A 186 -16.69 -14.70 -6.01
CA LYS A 186 -18.04 -14.99 -6.55
C LYS A 186 -18.56 -13.88 -7.48
N GLY A 187 -17.69 -12.92 -7.83
CA GLY A 187 -18.09 -11.68 -8.48
C GLY A 187 -18.58 -10.62 -7.51
N GLY A 188 -18.91 -9.45 -8.01
CA GLY A 188 -19.34 -8.31 -7.22
C GLY A 188 -19.26 -6.99 -7.97
N THR A 189 -19.14 -5.88 -7.23
CA THR A 189 -19.02 -4.54 -7.78
C THR A 189 -17.72 -3.88 -7.32
N LEU A 190 -17.03 -3.20 -8.24
CA LEU A 190 -15.86 -2.39 -7.98
C LEU A 190 -16.12 -0.96 -8.45
N VAL A 191 -16.05 0.01 -7.55
CA VAL A 191 -16.28 1.42 -7.83
C VAL A 191 -15.00 2.20 -7.61
N PHE A 192 -14.54 2.88 -8.66
CA PHE A 192 -13.54 3.94 -8.56
C PHE A 192 -14.27 5.26 -8.48
N SER A 193 -14.02 6.05 -7.44
CA SER A 193 -14.56 7.40 -7.34
C SER A 193 -13.43 8.40 -7.04
N SER A 194 -13.59 9.63 -7.56
CA SER A 194 -12.62 10.69 -7.31
C SER A 194 -13.33 12.01 -7.02
N CYS A 195 -12.84 12.73 -6.01
CA CYS A 195 -13.39 14.01 -5.57
C CYS A 195 -12.28 14.96 -5.10
N ASN A 196 -12.61 16.25 -5.06
CA ASN A 196 -11.77 17.24 -4.41
C ASN A 196 -11.94 17.16 -2.88
N PHE A 197 -10.86 17.24 -2.15
CA PHE A 197 -10.85 17.19 -0.70
C PHE A 197 -9.94 18.29 -0.15
N SER A 198 -10.48 19.15 0.72
CA SER A 198 -9.71 20.17 1.42
C SER A 198 -9.60 19.82 2.90
N ALA A 199 -8.37 19.66 3.38
CA ALA A 199 -8.10 19.32 4.78
C ALA A 199 -8.26 20.53 5.74
N ASP A 200 -8.58 21.70 5.22
CA ASP A 200 -8.87 22.91 6.00
C ASP A 200 -10.38 23.08 6.27
N ASP A 201 -11.23 22.21 5.74
CA ASP A 201 -12.68 22.28 5.91
C ASP A 201 -13.10 21.60 7.22
N ASP A 202 -13.61 22.39 8.18
CA ASP A 202 -14.11 21.92 9.50
C ASP A 202 -15.27 20.90 9.42
N LEU A 203 -15.75 20.58 8.21
CA LEU A 203 -16.96 19.77 7.96
C LEU A 203 -16.70 18.28 7.73
N ALA A 204 -15.45 17.86 7.46
CA ALA A 204 -15.13 16.46 7.26
C ALA A 204 -14.24 15.93 8.40
N PRO A 205 -14.49 14.73 8.94
CA PRO A 205 -13.54 14.10 9.85
C PRO A 205 -12.22 13.87 9.10
N LEU A 206 -11.20 14.64 9.48
CA LEU A 206 -9.87 14.51 8.90
C LEU A 206 -9.23 13.19 9.36
N PRO A 207 -8.58 12.44 8.46
CA PRO A 207 -7.67 11.38 8.87
C PRO A 207 -6.62 11.96 9.82
N GLU A 208 -6.37 11.28 10.95
CA GLU A 208 -5.50 11.78 12.06
C GLU A 208 -4.09 12.23 11.62
N ASP A 209 -3.64 11.87 10.42
CA ASP A 209 -2.27 12.06 9.93
C ASP A 209 -2.18 12.86 8.61
N ILE A 210 -3.25 13.51 8.15
CA ILE A 210 -3.20 14.33 6.93
C ILE A 210 -2.78 15.77 7.28
N ALA A 211 -1.80 16.31 6.53
CA ALA A 211 -1.43 17.72 6.70
C ALA A 211 -2.52 18.65 6.14
N PRO A 212 -2.69 19.87 6.66
CA PRO A 212 -3.56 20.88 6.06
C PRO A 212 -3.23 21.10 4.58
N GLY A 213 -4.23 21.29 3.73
CA GLY A 213 -4.05 21.54 2.31
C GLY A 213 -5.13 20.91 1.41
N ASP A 214 -4.98 21.13 0.11
CA ASP A 214 -5.87 20.61 -0.93
C ASP A 214 -5.37 19.26 -1.48
N TYR A 215 -6.27 18.31 -1.58
CA TYR A 215 -6.00 16.94 -2.05
C TYR A 215 -7.04 16.50 -3.08
N ILE A 216 -6.69 15.50 -3.87
CA ILE A 216 -7.63 14.72 -4.65
C ILE A 216 -7.83 13.40 -3.91
N GLY A 217 -9.05 13.13 -3.48
CA GLY A 217 -9.46 11.84 -2.90
C GLY A 217 -9.80 10.87 -4.00
N ILE A 218 -9.15 9.71 -4.03
CA ILE A 218 -9.42 8.62 -4.98
C ILE A 218 -9.78 7.40 -4.17
N SER A 219 -11.03 6.99 -4.21
CA SER A 219 -11.55 5.84 -3.48
C SER A 219 -11.78 4.67 -4.42
N VAL A 220 -11.33 3.50 -3.99
CA VAL A 220 -11.57 2.21 -4.65
C VAL A 220 -12.35 1.35 -3.68
N ARG A 221 -13.63 1.11 -4.02
CA ARG A 221 -14.57 0.36 -3.17
C ARG A 221 -14.96 -0.95 -3.83
N ASP A 222 -14.75 -2.05 -3.13
CA ASP A 222 -15.21 -3.38 -3.51
C ASP A 222 -16.34 -3.89 -2.60
N SER A 223 -17.15 -4.81 -3.12
CA SER A 223 -18.19 -5.53 -2.38
C SER A 223 -17.73 -6.92 -1.92
N GLY A 224 -16.44 -7.08 -1.68
CA GLY A 224 -15.82 -8.35 -1.36
C GLY A 224 -16.00 -8.82 0.08
N VAL A 225 -15.15 -9.75 0.50
CA VAL A 225 -15.24 -10.39 1.82
C VAL A 225 -14.88 -9.46 2.99
N GLY A 226 -14.27 -8.30 2.71
CA GLY A 226 -13.82 -7.37 3.73
C GLY A 226 -12.67 -7.91 4.60
N MET A 227 -12.32 -7.14 5.64
CA MET A 227 -11.18 -7.42 6.52
C MET A 227 -11.54 -7.32 8.00
N THR A 228 -10.92 -8.16 8.83
CA THR A 228 -10.98 -8.01 10.29
C THR A 228 -10.09 -6.85 10.74
N PRO A 229 -10.31 -6.27 11.95
CA PRO A 229 -9.46 -5.19 12.47
C PRO A 229 -7.97 -5.57 12.55
N GLU A 230 -7.66 -6.84 12.87
CA GLU A 230 -6.28 -7.33 12.94
C GLU A 230 -5.61 -7.36 11.56
N VAL A 231 -6.36 -7.66 10.49
CA VAL A 231 -5.87 -7.63 9.11
C VAL A 231 -5.67 -6.18 8.66
N GLN A 232 -6.61 -5.27 8.95
CA GLN A 232 -6.51 -3.86 8.59
C GLN A 232 -5.26 -3.20 9.17
N GLN A 233 -4.87 -3.52 10.40
CA GLN A 233 -3.66 -2.98 11.04
C GLN A 233 -2.36 -3.37 10.30
N ARG A 234 -2.38 -4.48 9.56
CA ARG A 234 -1.20 -5.06 8.93
C ARG A 234 -1.22 -5.05 7.40
N VAL A 235 -2.34 -4.68 6.81
CA VAL A 235 -2.57 -4.85 5.35
C VAL A 235 -1.59 -4.05 4.49
N PHE A 236 -0.99 -2.98 5.03
CA PHE A 236 0.05 -2.20 4.36
C PHE A 236 1.48 -2.69 4.67
N GLU A 237 1.64 -3.71 5.52
CA GLU A 237 2.95 -4.32 5.74
C GLU A 237 3.39 -5.06 4.46
N PRO A 238 4.62 -4.85 3.97
CA PRO A 238 5.14 -5.61 2.85
C PRO A 238 5.13 -7.12 3.12
N PHE A 239 4.78 -7.89 2.09
CA PHE A 239 4.66 -9.36 2.14
C PHE A 239 3.54 -9.89 3.04
N PHE A 240 2.75 -9.04 3.67
CA PHE A 240 1.59 -9.49 4.41
C PHE A 240 0.48 -9.94 3.44
N THR A 241 -0.01 -11.16 3.63
CA THR A 241 -1.10 -11.72 2.84
C THR A 241 -1.91 -12.69 3.69
N THR A 242 -3.21 -12.71 3.45
CA THR A 242 -4.14 -13.70 4.02
C THR A 242 -4.40 -14.87 3.05
N LYS A 243 -3.83 -14.83 1.83
CA LYS A 243 -3.96 -15.86 0.81
C LYS A 243 -2.98 -17.00 1.05
N GLY A 244 -3.24 -18.15 0.43
CA GLY A 244 -2.38 -19.32 0.49
C GLY A 244 -0.97 -19.07 -0.06
N VAL A 245 -0.06 -19.97 0.26
CA VAL A 245 1.34 -19.89 -0.20
C VAL A 245 1.40 -19.90 -1.74
N GLY A 246 1.94 -18.82 -2.31
CA GLY A 246 2.06 -18.65 -3.78
C GLY A 246 0.85 -18.01 -4.47
N GLU A 247 -0.24 -17.69 -3.75
CA GLU A 247 -1.44 -17.06 -4.31
C GLU A 247 -1.48 -15.54 -4.16
N GLY A 248 -0.64 -14.97 -3.31
CA GLY A 248 -0.52 -13.53 -3.12
C GLY A 248 0.91 -13.12 -2.80
N SER A 249 1.41 -12.05 -3.43
CA SER A 249 2.74 -11.50 -3.16
C SER A 249 2.80 -10.68 -1.85
N GLY A 250 1.65 -10.22 -1.35
CA GLY A 250 1.57 -9.30 -0.21
C GLY A 250 2.17 -7.92 -0.48
N LEU A 251 2.39 -7.54 -1.75
CA LEU A 251 3.03 -6.28 -2.13
C LEU A 251 2.05 -5.23 -2.68
N GLY A 252 0.88 -5.65 -3.18
CA GLY A 252 -0.02 -4.75 -3.91
C GLY A 252 -0.47 -3.54 -3.08
N LEU A 253 -0.96 -3.75 -1.86
CA LEU A 253 -1.42 -2.67 -0.98
C LEU A 253 -0.28 -1.84 -0.41
N SER A 254 0.86 -2.47 -0.08
CA SER A 254 2.05 -1.75 0.39
C SER A 254 2.64 -0.85 -0.70
N MET A 255 2.52 -1.22 -2.00
CA MET A 255 2.93 -0.39 -3.13
C MET A 255 2.03 0.84 -3.29
N ALA A 256 0.70 0.67 -3.25
CA ALA A 256 -0.24 1.79 -3.30
C ALA A 256 -0.04 2.76 -2.11
N TYR A 257 0.19 2.22 -0.92
CA TYR A 257 0.53 2.99 0.27
C TYR A 257 1.85 3.75 0.10
N GLY A 258 2.91 3.08 -0.37
CA GLY A 258 4.22 3.68 -0.63
C GLY A 258 4.15 4.82 -1.66
N PHE A 259 3.39 4.62 -2.74
CA PHE A 259 3.14 5.65 -3.76
C PHE A 259 2.50 6.91 -3.16
N ALA A 260 1.41 6.76 -2.41
CA ALA A 260 0.76 7.91 -1.78
C ALA A 260 1.68 8.64 -0.80
N LYS A 261 2.43 7.89 0.03
CA LYS A 261 3.37 8.49 1.01
C LYS A 261 4.56 9.19 0.37
N GLN A 262 5.08 8.70 -0.77
CA GLN A 262 6.13 9.38 -1.53
C GLN A 262 5.67 10.75 -2.05
N LEU A 263 4.40 10.89 -2.38
CA LEU A 263 3.76 12.16 -2.78
C LEU A 263 3.38 13.05 -1.59
N LYS A 264 3.73 12.67 -0.35
CA LYS A 264 3.25 13.31 0.90
C LYS A 264 1.73 13.27 1.03
N GLY A 265 1.10 12.30 0.40
CA GLY A 265 -0.31 12.00 0.51
C GLY A 265 -0.65 11.11 1.71
N HIS A 266 -1.92 10.73 1.80
CA HIS A 266 -2.43 9.85 2.84
C HIS A 266 -3.21 8.68 2.24
N VAL A 267 -3.33 7.60 3.01
CA VAL A 267 -4.13 6.41 2.66
C VAL A 267 -5.00 6.05 3.83
N GLU A 268 -6.28 5.90 3.55
CA GLU A 268 -7.30 5.47 4.51
C GLU A 268 -7.89 4.14 4.06
N ILE A 269 -8.26 3.30 5.02
CA ILE A 269 -8.95 2.04 4.78
C ILE A 269 -10.17 1.95 5.67
N ASP A 270 -11.31 1.66 5.05
CA ASP A 270 -12.57 1.33 5.72
C ASP A 270 -13.04 -0.04 5.23
N SER A 271 -13.16 -0.99 6.15
CA SER A 271 -13.50 -2.37 5.81
C SER A 271 -14.18 -3.08 6.97
N ALA A 272 -15.21 -3.86 6.66
CA ALA A 272 -15.82 -4.77 7.61
C ALA A 272 -16.05 -6.14 6.96
N VAL A 273 -15.94 -7.20 7.76
CA VAL A 273 -16.10 -8.57 7.26
C VAL A 273 -17.49 -8.77 6.68
N GLY A 274 -17.56 -9.11 5.39
CA GLY A 274 -18.80 -9.32 4.64
C GLY A 274 -19.41 -8.05 4.03
N GLU A 275 -18.83 -6.86 4.26
CA GLU A 275 -19.33 -5.59 3.73
C GLU A 275 -18.45 -5.00 2.61
N GLY A 276 -17.29 -5.62 2.37
CA GLY A 276 -16.31 -5.17 1.39
C GLY A 276 -15.23 -4.26 1.97
N THR A 277 -14.50 -3.59 1.08
CA THR A 277 -13.41 -2.69 1.46
C THR A 277 -13.46 -1.42 0.63
N THR A 278 -13.19 -0.29 1.28
CA THR A 278 -12.91 1.00 0.63
C THR A 278 -11.50 1.42 0.98
N ILE A 279 -10.66 1.67 -0.03
CA ILE A 279 -9.33 2.25 0.13
C ILE A 279 -9.34 3.62 -0.53
N THR A 280 -9.02 4.65 0.24
CA THR A 280 -8.96 6.03 -0.25
C THR A 280 -7.52 6.53 -0.23
N LEU A 281 -7.05 6.99 -1.39
CA LEU A 281 -5.77 7.68 -1.55
C LEU A 281 -6.05 9.19 -1.60
N TYR A 282 -5.41 9.96 -0.74
CA TYR A 282 -5.41 11.42 -0.77
C TYR A 282 -4.09 11.89 -1.38
N LEU A 283 -4.14 12.39 -2.60
CA LEU A 283 -2.96 12.86 -3.33
C LEU A 283 -2.95 14.40 -3.38
N PRO A 284 -1.81 15.07 -3.16
CA PRO A 284 -1.74 16.52 -3.17
C PRO A 284 -2.20 17.12 -4.51
N ARG A 285 -2.98 18.18 -4.45
CA ARG A 285 -3.31 19.03 -5.60
C ARG A 285 -2.04 19.60 -6.21
N ALA A 286 -1.96 19.62 -7.54
CA ALA A 286 -0.89 20.31 -8.21
C ALA A 286 -0.96 21.83 -7.92
N PRO A 287 0.18 22.51 -7.66
CA PRO A 287 0.17 23.95 -7.46
C PRO A 287 -0.41 24.66 -8.68
N GLU A 288 -1.06 25.80 -8.45
CA GLU A 288 -1.47 26.71 -9.53
C GLU A 288 -0.21 27.33 -10.14
N GLU A 289 -0.16 27.41 -11.49
CA GLU A 289 0.94 28.06 -12.21
C GLU A 289 0.97 29.57 -11.97
#